data_b6f8f05e78dc927e32b84071b7af113a
#
_entry.id   b6f8f05e78dc927e32b84071b7af113a
#
_cell.length_a   1.000
_cell.length_b   1.000
_cell.length_c   1.000
_cell.angle_alpha   90.00
_cell.angle_beta   90.00
_cell.angle_gamma   90.00
#
_symmetry.space_group_name_H-M   'P 1'
#
loop_
_entity.id
_entity.type
_entity.pdbx_description
1 polymer ?
#
loop_
_entity_poly.entity_id
_entity_poly.type
_entity_poly.pdbx_seq_one_letter_code
_entity_poly.pdbx_strand_id
1 'polypeptide(L)'
;GLEQDKERIISVAENETHLGLPRLKMEFLRTLSELHNFAKLADSMKWKELSSEFDKDGARYNSHLKKENLPVGPVLVIGACNFPFAISVVGTDTASALAVGCPVIVKSHPDHEKTCQALADIVNESLHKLKIPQGVFQLLHGRSHRVTQKLVEHPDIKSVAFTGSLTGGTALAKIATSRQKPIPFHAEMGSLNPVIGLPHRVNNDEVKFAFDYIQAVNLFAGQM
;
A
#
# COMPACT_ATOMS: atom_id res chain seq x y z
N GLY A 1 -3.41 -14.35 -13.70
CA GLY A 1 -2.80 -13.07 -14.13
C GLY A 1 -1.38 -12.94 -13.61
N LEU A 2 -1.16 -12.37 -12.42
CA LEU A 2 0.20 -12.06 -11.92
C LEU A 2 1.16 -13.25 -11.93
N GLU A 3 0.76 -14.42 -11.47
CA GLU A 3 1.62 -15.63 -11.43
C GLU A 3 2.04 -16.08 -12.84
N GLN A 4 1.16 -15.94 -13.82
CA GLN A 4 1.45 -16.30 -15.22
C GLN A 4 2.46 -15.36 -15.86
N ASP A 5 2.42 -14.07 -15.48
CA ASP A 5 3.28 -13.01 -16.01
C ASP A 5 4.52 -12.70 -15.15
N LYS A 6 4.79 -13.53 -14.13
CA LYS A 6 5.81 -13.31 -13.12
C LYS A 6 7.16 -12.88 -13.68
N GLU A 7 7.73 -13.66 -14.59
CA GLU A 7 9.07 -13.40 -15.09
C GLU A 7 9.13 -12.10 -15.93
N ARG A 8 8.08 -11.82 -16.68
CA ARG A 8 7.96 -10.56 -17.45
C ARG A 8 7.89 -9.36 -16.51
N ILE A 9 7.04 -9.41 -15.49
CA ILE A 9 6.87 -8.31 -14.52
C ILE A 9 8.16 -8.05 -13.74
N ILE A 10 8.83 -9.10 -13.26
CA ILE A 10 10.10 -8.98 -12.54
C ILE A 10 11.19 -8.39 -13.45
N SER A 11 11.24 -8.79 -14.71
CA SER A 11 12.20 -8.23 -15.67
C SER A 11 11.94 -6.75 -15.95
N VAL A 12 10.69 -6.33 -16.10
CA VAL A 12 10.33 -4.91 -16.28
C VAL A 12 10.74 -4.10 -15.05
N ALA A 13 10.44 -4.59 -13.85
CA ALA A 13 10.81 -3.91 -12.62
C ALA A 13 12.33 -3.81 -12.44
N GLU A 14 13.09 -4.85 -12.74
CA GLU A 14 14.55 -4.82 -12.67
C GLU A 14 15.15 -3.77 -13.62
N ASN A 15 14.63 -3.69 -14.85
CA ASN A 15 15.09 -2.71 -15.82
C ASN A 15 14.81 -1.25 -15.43
N GLU A 16 13.81 -1.00 -14.60
CA GLU A 16 13.50 0.36 -14.14
C GLU A 16 14.13 0.70 -12.80
N THR A 17 14.23 -0.27 -11.89
CA THR A 17 14.58 -0.01 -10.49
C THR A 17 15.98 -0.43 -10.10
N HIS A 18 16.59 -1.38 -10.83
CA HIS A 18 17.90 -1.99 -10.51
C HIS A 18 18.01 -2.50 -9.07
N LEU A 19 16.89 -2.97 -8.49
CA LEU A 19 16.83 -3.45 -7.10
C LEU A 19 17.40 -4.86 -6.92
N GLY A 20 17.70 -5.55 -8.00
CA GLY A 20 18.23 -6.90 -8.01
C GLY A 20 17.16 -8.00 -8.08
N LEU A 21 17.35 -8.94 -9.03
CA LEU A 21 16.40 -10.03 -9.27
C LEU A 21 16.04 -10.85 -8.02
N PRO A 22 16.99 -11.20 -7.12
CA PRO A 22 16.66 -11.97 -5.92
C PRO A 22 15.66 -11.23 -5.02
N ARG A 23 15.87 -9.93 -4.83
CA ARG A 23 15.00 -9.09 -4.04
C ARG A 23 13.61 -8.95 -4.68
N LEU A 24 13.54 -8.64 -5.95
CA LEU A 24 12.28 -8.50 -6.67
C LEU A 24 11.47 -9.80 -6.69
N LYS A 25 12.14 -10.96 -6.78
CA LYS A 25 11.47 -12.26 -6.66
C LYS A 25 10.85 -12.48 -5.29
N MET A 26 11.57 -12.13 -4.21
CA MET A 26 11.04 -12.23 -2.85
C MET A 26 9.86 -11.27 -2.63
N GLU A 27 9.98 -10.03 -3.08
CA GLU A 27 8.91 -9.04 -2.98
C GLU A 27 7.66 -9.48 -3.76
N PHE A 28 7.83 -10.01 -4.95
CA PHE A 28 6.73 -10.52 -5.76
C PHE A 28 5.97 -11.64 -5.05
N LEU A 29 6.68 -12.61 -4.45
CA LEU A 29 6.06 -13.68 -3.67
C LEU A 29 5.33 -13.15 -2.43
N ARG A 30 5.91 -12.17 -1.74
CA ARG A 30 5.25 -11.47 -0.63
C ARG A 30 3.95 -10.83 -1.11
N THR A 31 3.99 -10.10 -2.21
CA THR A 31 2.81 -9.43 -2.78
C THR A 31 1.69 -10.42 -3.12
N LEU A 32 2.02 -11.57 -3.71
CA LEU A 32 1.03 -12.63 -3.97
C LEU A 32 0.43 -13.17 -2.66
N SER A 33 1.25 -13.40 -1.65
CA SER A 33 0.77 -13.86 -0.34
C SER A 33 -0.18 -12.85 0.31
N GLU A 34 0.15 -11.57 0.25
CA GLU A 34 -0.70 -10.48 0.77
C GLU A 34 -2.03 -10.42 0.02
N LEU A 35 -2.02 -10.50 -1.31
CA LEU A 35 -3.25 -10.55 -2.12
C LEU A 35 -4.15 -11.72 -1.73
N HIS A 36 -3.58 -12.91 -1.54
CA HIS A 36 -4.33 -14.08 -1.06
C HIS A 36 -4.93 -13.88 0.33
N ASN A 37 -4.19 -13.23 1.24
CA ASN A 37 -4.69 -12.94 2.59
C ASN A 37 -5.84 -11.94 2.57
N PHE A 38 -5.76 -10.89 1.77
CA PHE A 38 -6.84 -9.92 1.60
C PHE A 38 -8.05 -10.53 0.89
N ALA A 39 -7.85 -11.45 -0.05
CA ALA A 39 -8.95 -12.19 -0.67
C ALA A 39 -9.71 -13.04 0.38
N LYS A 40 -8.99 -13.75 1.26
CA LYS A 40 -9.59 -14.49 2.39
C LYS A 40 -10.33 -13.57 3.35
N LEU A 41 -9.78 -12.38 3.64
CA LEU A 41 -10.45 -11.39 4.48
C LEU A 41 -11.76 -10.91 3.85
N ALA A 42 -11.73 -10.60 2.54
CA ALA A 42 -12.92 -10.20 1.79
C ALA A 42 -14.01 -11.28 1.83
N ASP A 43 -13.64 -12.52 1.55
CA ASP A 43 -14.55 -13.67 1.53
C ASP A 43 -15.16 -13.96 2.91
N SER A 44 -14.36 -13.87 3.96
CA SER A 44 -14.81 -14.11 5.34
C SER A 44 -15.73 -13.03 5.90
N MET A 45 -15.82 -11.86 5.27
CA MET A 45 -16.53 -10.67 5.73
C MET A 45 -16.18 -10.20 7.16
N LYS A 46 -15.10 -10.73 7.75
CA LYS A 46 -14.67 -10.38 9.13
C LYS A 46 -14.29 -8.91 9.30
N TRP A 47 -13.89 -8.24 8.21
CA TRP A 47 -13.60 -6.81 8.22
C TRP A 47 -14.79 -5.93 8.61
N LYS A 48 -16.02 -6.45 8.49
CA LYS A 48 -17.25 -5.73 8.90
C LYS A 48 -17.34 -5.55 10.42
N GLU A 49 -16.64 -6.39 11.21
CA GLU A 49 -16.62 -6.32 12.68
C GLU A 49 -18.04 -6.14 13.26
N LEU A 50 -18.98 -6.90 12.74
CA LEU A 50 -20.37 -6.81 13.19
C LEU A 50 -20.46 -7.09 14.70
N SER A 51 -20.86 -6.09 15.48
CA SER A 51 -21.17 -6.25 16.88
C SER A 51 -22.63 -5.92 17.16
N SER A 52 -23.16 -6.57 18.19
CA SER A 52 -24.55 -6.39 18.64
C SER A 52 -24.57 -6.31 20.16
N GLU A 53 -25.03 -5.18 20.67
CA GLU A 53 -25.17 -4.96 22.11
C GLU A 53 -26.66 -4.82 22.45
N PHE A 54 -27.06 -5.52 23.48
CA PHE A 54 -28.40 -5.42 24.04
C PHE A 54 -28.30 -4.84 25.46
N ASP A 55 -28.91 -3.70 25.69
CA ASP A 55 -29.01 -3.11 27.02
C ASP A 55 -30.01 -3.93 27.87
N LYS A 56 -29.45 -4.84 28.70
CA LYS A 56 -30.25 -5.73 29.55
C LYS A 56 -30.85 -5.01 30.77
N ASP A 57 -30.27 -3.88 31.16
CA ASP A 57 -30.61 -3.21 32.40
C ASP A 57 -31.65 -2.10 32.23
N GLY A 58 -32.08 -1.83 30.98
CA GLY A 58 -33.20 -0.90 30.70
C GLY A 58 -33.01 0.54 31.19
N ALA A 59 -31.75 0.89 31.57
CA ALA A 59 -31.48 2.12 32.29
C ALA A 59 -31.57 3.40 31.42
N ARG A 60 -31.49 3.28 30.12
CA ARG A 60 -31.57 4.46 29.23
C ARG A 60 -32.42 4.29 27.97
N TYR A 61 -32.39 3.16 27.29
CA TYR A 61 -33.23 2.89 26.12
C TYR A 61 -33.34 1.37 25.92
N ASN A 62 -34.54 0.85 25.67
CA ASN A 62 -34.77 -0.52 25.20
C ASN A 62 -34.25 -0.66 23.77
N SER A 63 -32.95 -0.44 23.53
CA SER A 63 -32.35 -0.36 22.19
C SER A 63 -31.38 -1.50 21.97
N HIS A 64 -31.59 -2.15 20.83
CA HIS A 64 -30.65 -3.12 20.30
C HIS A 64 -29.70 -2.40 19.35
N LEU A 65 -28.45 -2.17 19.78
CA LEU A 65 -27.44 -1.50 18.99
C LEU A 65 -26.70 -2.51 18.13
N LYS A 66 -26.59 -2.20 16.85
CA LYS A 66 -25.73 -2.92 15.90
C LYS A 66 -24.71 -1.97 15.33
N LYS A 67 -23.47 -2.43 15.26
CA LYS A 67 -22.35 -1.70 14.64
C LYS A 67 -21.75 -2.59 13.55
N GLU A 68 -21.51 -2.02 12.38
CA GLU A 68 -20.69 -2.66 11.33
C GLU A 68 -19.81 -1.63 10.64
N ASN A 69 -18.64 -2.08 10.14
CA ASN A 69 -17.79 -1.26 9.29
C ASN A 69 -18.34 -1.26 7.87
N LEU A 70 -18.29 -0.12 7.21
CA LEU A 70 -18.70 0.07 5.82
C LEU A 70 -17.52 0.60 4.97
N PRO A 71 -17.49 0.31 3.66
CA PRO A 71 -16.52 0.92 2.75
C PRO A 71 -16.61 2.44 2.81
N VAL A 72 -15.46 3.12 2.91
CA VAL A 72 -15.42 4.60 2.97
C VAL A 72 -15.69 5.27 1.62
N GLY A 73 -15.55 4.53 0.52
CA GLY A 73 -15.64 5.02 -0.85
C GLY A 73 -14.28 5.04 -1.56
N PRO A 74 -14.10 5.83 -2.64
CA PRO A 74 -12.89 5.84 -3.43
C PRO A 74 -11.64 6.19 -2.62
N VAL A 75 -10.61 5.33 -2.71
CA VAL A 75 -9.32 5.48 -2.04
C VAL A 75 -8.25 5.85 -3.06
N LEU A 76 -7.48 6.89 -2.76
CA LEU A 76 -6.28 7.25 -3.51
C LEU A 76 -5.09 6.54 -2.89
N VAL A 77 -4.37 5.74 -3.67
CA VAL A 77 -3.14 5.06 -3.27
C VAL A 77 -1.94 5.74 -3.93
N ILE A 78 -0.95 6.09 -3.12
CA ILE A 78 0.30 6.72 -3.56
C ILE A 78 1.44 5.91 -2.98
N GLY A 79 2.01 5.02 -3.78
CA GLY A 79 3.08 4.13 -3.37
C GLY A 79 4.49 4.73 -3.53
N ALA A 80 5.47 4.08 -2.94
CA ALA A 80 6.89 4.44 -3.03
C ALA A 80 7.63 3.62 -4.08
N CYS A 81 8.82 4.11 -4.53
CA CYS A 81 9.61 3.45 -5.57
C CYS A 81 10.40 2.23 -5.08
N ASN A 82 10.67 2.14 -3.79
CA ASN A 82 11.52 1.10 -3.21
C ASN A 82 10.86 -0.29 -3.10
N PHE A 83 9.54 -0.37 -3.24
CA PHE A 83 8.78 -1.62 -3.29
C PHE A 83 7.80 -1.60 -4.46
N PRO A 84 8.27 -1.85 -5.69
CA PRO A 84 7.48 -1.68 -6.90
C PRO A 84 6.27 -2.62 -7.01
N PHE A 85 6.22 -3.69 -6.23
CA PHE A 85 5.09 -4.62 -6.18
C PHE A 85 4.28 -4.46 -4.89
N ALA A 86 4.93 -4.55 -3.71
CA ALA A 86 4.26 -4.65 -2.42
C ALA A 86 3.65 -3.34 -1.92
N ILE A 87 4.16 -2.19 -2.39
CA ILE A 87 3.70 -0.85 -1.97
C ILE A 87 3.39 0.01 -3.22
N SER A 88 2.77 -0.57 -4.21
CA SER A 88 2.45 0.10 -5.46
C SER A 88 1.07 -0.34 -5.97
N VAL A 89 0.94 -0.59 -7.25
CA VAL A 89 -0.32 -0.81 -7.98
C VAL A 89 -1.17 -1.94 -7.39
N VAL A 90 -0.55 -3.07 -7.06
CA VAL A 90 -1.21 -4.27 -6.51
C VAL A 90 -0.84 -4.54 -5.07
N GLY A 91 -0.16 -3.60 -4.43
CA GLY A 91 0.36 -3.76 -3.06
C GLY A 91 -0.71 -3.69 -1.99
N THR A 92 -0.23 -3.69 -0.75
CA THR A 92 -1.03 -3.78 0.47
C THR A 92 -2.18 -2.78 0.52
N ASP A 93 -1.92 -1.52 0.17
CA ASP A 93 -2.93 -0.45 0.24
C ASP A 93 -4.06 -0.65 -0.78
N THR A 94 -3.71 -1.03 -2.01
CA THR A 94 -4.69 -1.34 -3.05
C THR A 94 -5.49 -2.59 -2.69
N ALA A 95 -4.80 -3.65 -2.26
CA ALA A 95 -5.43 -4.93 -1.93
C ALA A 95 -6.38 -4.79 -0.73
N SER A 96 -5.98 -4.08 0.32
CA SER A 96 -6.82 -3.85 1.50
C SER A 96 -8.06 -3.02 1.18
N ALA A 97 -7.92 -1.95 0.39
CA ALA A 97 -9.04 -1.12 -0.01
C ALA A 97 -10.06 -1.90 -0.86
N LEU A 98 -9.59 -2.65 -1.87
CA LEU A 98 -10.46 -3.49 -2.71
C LEU A 98 -11.14 -4.60 -1.90
N ALA A 99 -10.44 -5.22 -0.95
CA ALA A 99 -10.98 -6.30 -0.11
C ALA A 99 -12.20 -5.88 0.73
N VAL A 100 -12.29 -4.61 1.07
CA VAL A 100 -13.43 -4.06 1.83
C VAL A 100 -14.43 -3.30 0.95
N GLY A 101 -14.30 -3.41 -0.38
CA GLY A 101 -15.26 -2.84 -1.33
C GLY A 101 -15.04 -1.37 -1.68
N CYS A 102 -13.86 -0.82 -1.43
CA CYS A 102 -13.50 0.54 -1.83
C CYS A 102 -12.91 0.54 -3.25
N PRO A 103 -13.42 1.33 -4.19
CA PRO A 103 -12.73 1.58 -5.46
C PRO A 103 -11.40 2.29 -5.23
N VAL A 104 -10.41 2.01 -6.08
CA VAL A 104 -9.05 2.51 -5.92
C VAL A 104 -8.58 3.29 -7.15
N ILE A 105 -7.98 4.44 -6.91
CA ILE A 105 -7.16 5.16 -7.89
C ILE A 105 -5.72 5.10 -7.41
N VAL A 106 -4.85 4.47 -8.21
CA VAL A 106 -3.42 4.43 -7.93
C VAL A 106 -2.72 5.53 -8.72
N LYS A 107 -1.99 6.39 -8.04
CA LYS A 107 -1.06 7.33 -8.67
C LYS A 107 0.28 6.61 -8.82
N SER A 108 0.70 6.32 -10.06
CA SER A 108 1.96 5.63 -10.35
C SER A 108 3.18 6.42 -9.83
N HIS A 109 4.21 5.70 -9.38
CA HIS A 109 5.49 6.34 -9.10
C HIS A 109 6.25 6.60 -10.41
N PRO A 110 6.87 7.79 -10.59
CA PRO A 110 7.55 8.14 -11.85
C PRO A 110 8.81 7.32 -12.14
N ASP A 111 9.41 6.67 -11.13
CA ASP A 111 10.66 5.92 -11.28
C ASP A 111 10.44 4.47 -11.73
N HIS A 112 9.19 3.99 -11.79
CA HIS A 112 8.86 2.66 -12.32
C HIS A 112 7.49 2.65 -13.02
N GLU A 113 7.27 3.60 -13.92
CA GLU A 113 5.98 3.78 -14.64
C GLU A 113 5.59 2.57 -15.49
N LYS A 114 6.56 1.92 -16.15
CA LYS A 114 6.30 0.71 -16.97
C LYS A 114 5.88 -0.47 -16.11
N THR A 115 6.51 -0.63 -14.95
CA THR A 115 6.11 -1.65 -13.96
C THR A 115 4.70 -1.40 -13.47
N CYS A 116 4.38 -0.15 -13.12
CA CYS A 116 3.02 0.24 -12.72
C CYS A 116 2.00 -0.07 -13.81
N GLN A 117 2.30 0.29 -15.06
CA GLN A 117 1.40 0.02 -16.19
C GLN A 117 1.20 -1.47 -16.41
N ALA A 118 2.29 -2.24 -16.42
CA ALA A 118 2.22 -3.69 -16.63
C ALA A 118 1.39 -4.41 -15.55
N LEU A 119 1.50 -3.97 -14.30
CA LEU A 119 0.66 -4.48 -13.20
C LEU A 119 -0.81 -4.07 -13.37
N ALA A 120 -1.06 -2.82 -13.73
CA ALA A 120 -2.42 -2.32 -13.95
C ALA A 120 -3.13 -3.02 -15.12
N ASP A 121 -2.40 -3.33 -16.20
CA ASP A 121 -2.94 -4.08 -17.33
C ASP A 121 -3.45 -5.45 -16.88
N ILE A 122 -2.68 -6.16 -16.03
CA ILE A 122 -3.08 -7.47 -15.48
C ILE A 122 -4.32 -7.34 -14.58
N VAL A 123 -4.37 -6.29 -13.74
CA VAL A 123 -5.55 -6.03 -12.90
C VAL A 123 -6.77 -5.79 -13.78
N ASN A 124 -6.67 -4.87 -14.75
CA ASN A 124 -7.77 -4.53 -15.65
C ASN A 124 -8.25 -5.72 -16.49
N GLU A 125 -7.32 -6.53 -17.00
CA GLU A 125 -7.66 -7.77 -17.69
C GLU A 125 -8.41 -8.74 -16.78
N SER A 126 -7.99 -8.87 -15.53
CA SER A 126 -8.65 -9.73 -14.53
C SER A 126 -10.05 -9.22 -14.20
N LEU A 127 -10.22 -7.92 -14.00
CA LEU A 127 -11.53 -7.29 -13.76
C LEU A 127 -12.47 -7.50 -14.96
N HIS A 128 -11.96 -7.32 -16.18
CA HIS A 128 -12.73 -7.56 -17.40
C HIS A 128 -13.19 -9.02 -17.52
N LYS A 129 -12.29 -10.00 -17.30
CA LYS A 129 -12.62 -11.43 -17.30
C LYS A 129 -13.72 -11.78 -16.28
N LEU A 130 -13.69 -11.13 -15.13
CA LEU A 130 -14.66 -11.33 -14.04
C LEU A 130 -15.92 -10.47 -14.19
N LYS A 131 -16.04 -9.66 -15.27
CA LYS A 131 -17.14 -8.73 -15.53
C LYS A 131 -17.35 -7.73 -14.39
N ILE A 132 -16.29 -7.33 -13.72
CA ILE A 132 -16.30 -6.29 -12.68
C ILE A 132 -16.21 -4.92 -13.37
N PRO A 133 -16.96 -3.91 -12.90
CA PRO A 133 -16.92 -2.56 -13.48
C PRO A 133 -15.51 -1.97 -13.51
N GLN A 134 -15.11 -1.36 -14.62
CA GLN A 134 -13.78 -0.76 -14.80
C GLN A 134 -13.46 0.37 -13.80
N GLY A 135 -14.49 1.04 -13.27
CA GLY A 135 -14.33 2.09 -12.27
C GLY A 135 -13.82 1.61 -10.89
N VAL A 136 -13.75 0.29 -10.67
CA VAL A 136 -13.27 -0.27 -9.40
C VAL A 136 -11.77 -0.06 -9.19
N PHE A 137 -11.00 -0.05 -10.27
CA PHE A 137 -9.55 0.18 -10.23
C PHE A 137 -9.11 1.06 -11.39
N GLN A 138 -8.27 2.06 -11.08
CA GLN A 138 -7.72 2.98 -12.06
C GLN A 138 -6.26 3.28 -11.75
N LEU A 139 -5.41 3.38 -12.79
CA LEU A 139 -4.04 3.86 -12.69
C LEU A 139 -3.95 5.24 -13.34
N LEU A 140 -3.29 6.17 -12.66
CA LEU A 140 -2.98 7.50 -13.19
C LEU A 140 -1.48 7.75 -13.18
N HIS A 141 -0.93 8.07 -14.34
CA HIS A 141 0.46 8.53 -14.48
C HIS A 141 0.58 10.04 -14.28
N GLY A 142 1.77 10.49 -13.95
CA GLY A 142 2.10 11.90 -13.86
C GLY A 142 3.29 12.17 -12.95
N ARG A 143 4.26 12.94 -13.45
CA ARG A 143 5.47 13.31 -12.69
C ARG A 143 5.28 14.52 -11.80
N SER A 144 4.31 15.37 -12.14
CA SER A 144 4.09 16.60 -11.38
C SER A 144 3.42 16.36 -10.04
N HIS A 145 3.98 16.92 -8.98
CA HIS A 145 3.34 16.94 -7.66
C HIS A 145 1.93 17.54 -7.69
N ARG A 146 1.67 18.46 -8.62
CA ARG A 146 0.35 19.08 -8.80
C ARG A 146 -0.75 18.07 -9.14
N VAL A 147 -0.41 17.00 -9.89
CA VAL A 147 -1.39 15.94 -10.20
C VAL A 147 -1.81 15.24 -8.91
N THR A 148 -0.86 14.86 -8.06
CA THR A 148 -1.13 14.21 -6.78
C THR A 148 -1.93 15.12 -5.84
N GLN A 149 -1.57 16.40 -5.76
CA GLN A 149 -2.30 17.39 -4.95
C GLN A 149 -3.76 17.52 -5.42
N LYS A 150 -4.00 17.61 -6.72
CA LYS A 150 -5.35 17.69 -7.31
C LYS A 150 -6.19 16.43 -7.02
N LEU A 151 -5.57 15.26 -7.00
CA LEU A 151 -6.26 14.03 -6.60
C LEU A 151 -6.66 14.06 -5.12
N VAL A 152 -5.74 14.48 -4.24
CA VAL A 152 -6.05 14.60 -2.79
C VAL A 152 -7.13 15.67 -2.55
N GLU A 153 -7.15 16.76 -3.32
CA GLU A 153 -8.18 17.81 -3.26
C GLU A 153 -9.55 17.34 -3.76
N HIS A 154 -9.61 16.30 -4.60
CA HIS A 154 -10.84 15.94 -5.31
C HIS A 154 -11.95 15.49 -4.36
N PRO A 155 -13.18 16.02 -4.45
CA PRO A 155 -14.25 15.78 -3.48
C PRO A 155 -14.71 14.31 -3.39
N ASP A 156 -14.55 13.55 -4.47
CA ASP A 156 -14.94 12.14 -4.52
C ASP A 156 -13.93 11.21 -3.85
N ILE A 157 -12.66 11.62 -3.67
CA ILE A 157 -11.71 10.85 -2.87
C ILE A 157 -12.13 10.90 -1.40
N LYS A 158 -12.24 9.73 -0.78
CA LYS A 158 -12.72 9.55 0.60
C LYS A 158 -11.64 9.15 1.58
N SER A 159 -10.50 8.66 1.10
CA SER A 159 -9.33 8.34 1.91
C SER A 159 -8.08 8.36 1.04
N VAL A 160 -6.94 8.57 1.66
CA VAL A 160 -5.62 8.48 1.00
C VAL A 160 -4.76 7.50 1.77
N ALA A 161 -4.11 6.58 1.05
CA ALA A 161 -3.02 5.75 1.54
C ALA A 161 -1.72 6.21 0.87
N PHE A 162 -0.73 6.54 1.66
CA PHE A 162 0.53 7.12 1.20
C PHE A 162 1.73 6.42 1.82
N THR A 163 2.68 6.03 1.00
CA THR A 163 4.01 5.63 1.45
C THR A 163 5.05 6.46 0.71
N GLY A 164 5.96 7.11 1.45
CA GLY A 164 6.98 7.96 0.85
C GLY A 164 7.73 8.84 1.84
N SER A 165 8.28 9.95 1.33
CA SER A 165 9.06 10.88 2.16
C SER A 165 8.18 11.64 3.17
N LEU A 166 8.78 11.99 4.32
CA LEU A 166 8.14 12.83 5.34
C LEU A 166 7.65 14.16 4.76
N THR A 167 8.47 14.82 3.94
CA THR A 167 8.11 16.10 3.32
C THR A 167 6.89 15.98 2.41
N GLY A 168 6.89 14.96 1.53
CA GLY A 168 5.77 14.72 0.62
C GLY A 168 4.49 14.34 1.36
N GLY A 169 4.59 13.42 2.31
CA GLY A 169 3.45 12.96 3.11
C GLY A 169 2.84 14.08 3.94
N THR A 170 3.66 14.88 4.64
CA THR A 170 3.19 16.02 5.44
C THR A 170 2.46 17.07 4.57
N ALA A 171 3.01 17.37 3.38
CA ALA A 171 2.36 18.31 2.46
C ALA A 171 0.97 17.81 2.00
N LEU A 172 0.87 16.54 1.64
CA LEU A 172 -0.40 15.94 1.20
C LEU A 172 -1.40 15.76 2.37
N ALA A 173 -0.92 15.38 3.55
CA ALA A 173 -1.75 15.29 4.76
C ALA A 173 -2.39 16.65 5.09
N LYS A 174 -1.62 17.74 4.98
CA LYS A 174 -2.15 19.10 5.17
C LYS A 174 -3.29 19.40 4.18
N ILE A 175 -3.16 19.02 2.92
CA ILE A 175 -4.23 19.17 1.92
C ILE A 175 -5.46 18.37 2.34
N ALA A 176 -5.29 17.08 2.66
CA ALA A 176 -6.38 16.19 3.03
C ALA A 176 -7.18 16.69 4.25
N THR A 177 -6.49 17.23 5.26
CA THR A 177 -7.10 17.77 6.48
C THR A 177 -7.70 19.15 6.31
N SER A 178 -7.20 19.96 5.35
CA SER A 178 -7.68 21.32 5.09
C SER A 178 -8.87 21.39 4.12
N ARG A 179 -9.36 20.24 3.62
CA ARG A 179 -10.54 20.19 2.75
C ARG A 179 -11.79 20.65 3.49
N GLN A 180 -12.78 21.18 2.77
CA GLN A 180 -14.10 21.49 3.33
C GLN A 180 -14.71 20.26 4.08
N LYS A 181 -14.48 19.05 3.55
CA LYS A 181 -14.75 17.78 4.22
C LYS A 181 -13.41 17.05 4.37
N PRO A 182 -12.74 17.14 5.53
CA PRO A 182 -11.51 16.42 5.79
C PRO A 182 -11.67 14.91 5.56
N ILE A 183 -10.59 14.27 5.08
CA ILE A 183 -10.57 12.83 4.84
C ILE A 183 -9.42 12.18 5.60
N PRO A 184 -9.55 10.87 5.94
CA PRO A 184 -8.46 10.10 6.50
C PRO A 184 -7.25 10.10 5.57
N PHE A 185 -6.07 10.27 6.15
CA PHE A 185 -4.78 10.20 5.47
C PHE A 185 -3.91 9.20 6.22
N HIS A 186 -3.82 7.98 5.68
CA HIS A 186 -3.00 6.90 6.22
C HIS A 186 -1.63 6.98 5.56
N ALA A 187 -0.59 7.20 6.36
CA ALA A 187 0.73 7.45 5.79
C ALA A 187 1.85 6.75 6.55
N GLU A 188 2.71 6.11 5.79
CA GLU A 188 4.04 5.69 6.22
C GLU A 188 5.08 6.67 5.64
N MET A 189 5.64 7.51 6.51
CA MET A 189 6.48 8.65 6.14
C MET A 189 7.89 8.50 6.71
N GLY A 190 8.79 7.99 5.89
CA GLY A 190 10.14 7.70 6.30
C GLY A 190 10.24 6.44 7.16
N SER A 191 11.46 6.14 7.62
CA SER A 191 11.74 4.95 8.40
C SER A 191 12.86 5.24 9.38
N LEU A 192 12.81 4.66 10.57
CA LEU A 192 13.88 4.63 11.55
C LEU A 192 14.17 3.17 11.87
N ASN A 193 15.22 2.61 11.27
CA ASN A 193 15.63 1.23 11.50
C ASN A 193 16.85 1.22 12.45
N PRO A 194 16.64 1.19 13.79
CA PRO A 194 17.74 1.25 14.74
C PRO A 194 18.56 -0.04 14.69
N VAL A 195 19.89 0.11 14.65
CA VAL A 195 20.83 -1.00 14.83
C VAL A 195 21.45 -0.89 16.21
N ILE A 196 21.27 -1.90 17.05
CA ILE A 196 21.79 -1.93 18.41
C ILE A 196 22.96 -2.91 18.48
N GLY A 197 24.17 -2.37 18.60
CA GLY A 197 25.38 -3.17 18.82
C GLY A 197 25.54 -3.51 20.30
N LEU A 198 25.45 -4.80 20.64
CA LEU A 198 25.74 -5.25 22.00
C LEU A 198 27.26 -5.30 22.25
N PRO A 199 27.74 -4.91 23.46
CA PRO A 199 29.19 -4.85 23.75
C PRO A 199 29.95 -6.13 23.44
N HIS A 200 29.39 -7.27 23.78
CA HIS A 200 30.02 -8.57 23.50
C HIS A 200 30.23 -8.80 21.99
N ARG A 201 29.27 -8.44 21.16
CA ARG A 201 29.38 -8.60 19.69
C ARG A 201 30.37 -7.61 19.08
N VAL A 202 30.37 -6.37 19.55
CA VAL A 202 31.27 -5.33 19.05
C VAL A 202 32.72 -5.66 19.45
N ASN A 203 32.97 -6.00 20.71
CA ASN A 203 34.34 -6.15 21.25
C ASN A 203 35.01 -7.46 20.82
N ASN A 204 34.27 -8.52 20.49
CA ASN A 204 34.85 -9.81 20.14
C ASN A 204 35.23 -9.96 18.66
N ASP A 205 34.60 -9.21 17.78
CA ASP A 205 34.89 -9.23 16.33
C ASP A 205 34.44 -7.92 15.69
N GLU A 206 35.22 -6.87 15.90
CA GLU A 206 34.91 -5.52 15.39
C GLU A 206 34.81 -5.47 13.87
N VAL A 207 35.69 -6.18 13.18
CA VAL A 207 35.69 -6.21 11.69
C VAL A 207 34.43 -6.86 11.16
N LYS A 208 34.05 -7.99 11.73
CA LYS A 208 32.82 -8.69 11.31
C LYS A 208 31.58 -7.88 11.67
N PHE A 209 31.56 -7.23 12.83
CA PHE A 209 30.47 -6.34 13.21
C PHE A 209 30.32 -5.18 12.21
N ALA A 210 31.42 -4.52 11.86
CA ALA A 210 31.42 -3.43 10.88
C ALA A 210 30.96 -3.89 9.51
N PHE A 211 31.41 -5.07 9.06
CA PHE A 211 30.98 -5.66 7.79
C PHE A 211 29.47 -5.98 7.78
N ASP A 212 28.98 -6.66 8.82
CA ASP A 212 27.57 -7.01 8.97
C ASP A 212 26.70 -5.72 9.00
N TYR A 213 27.19 -4.66 9.70
CA TYR A 213 26.52 -3.36 9.76
C TYR A 213 26.44 -2.69 8.38
N ILE A 214 27.59 -2.60 7.68
CA ILE A 214 27.66 -2.03 6.33
C ILE A 214 26.73 -2.78 5.36
N GLN A 215 26.73 -4.10 5.44
CA GLN A 215 25.79 -4.89 4.63
C GLN A 215 24.33 -4.57 4.98
N ALA A 216 23.99 -4.54 6.26
CA ALA A 216 22.62 -4.26 6.69
C ALA A 216 22.12 -2.89 6.21
N VAL A 217 22.93 -1.83 6.36
CA VAL A 217 22.52 -0.47 5.95
C VAL A 217 22.51 -0.26 4.44
N ASN A 218 23.21 -1.10 3.68
CA ASN A 218 23.22 -1.04 2.21
C ASN A 218 22.24 -2.02 1.54
N LEU A 219 21.61 -2.91 2.30
CA LEU A 219 20.57 -3.77 1.75
C LEU A 219 19.44 -2.93 1.13
N PHE A 220 18.85 -3.46 0.07
CA PHE A 220 17.75 -2.82 -0.64
C PHE A 220 18.03 -1.36 -1.05
N ALA A 221 19.25 -1.11 -1.56
CA ALA A 221 19.70 0.21 -1.99
C ALA A 221 19.67 1.27 -0.85
N GLY A 222 19.94 0.86 0.38
CA GLY A 222 19.95 1.73 1.54
C GLY A 222 18.57 2.25 1.97
N GLN A 223 17.50 1.53 1.61
CA GLN A 223 16.13 1.97 1.86
C GLN A 223 15.41 1.15 2.94
N MET A 224 16.16 0.39 3.74
CA MET A 224 15.64 -0.43 4.84
C MET A 224 16.30 -0.03 6.15
#